data_858af40abdebb2d91872ddc2ed4d4da2
#
_entry.id   858af40abdebb2d91872ddc2ed4d4da2
#
_cell.length_a   1.000
_cell.length_b   1.000
_cell.length_c   1.000
_cell.angle_alpha   90.00
_cell.angle_beta   90.00
_cell.angle_gamma   90.00
#
_symmetry.space_group_name_H-M   'P 1'
#
loop_
_entity.id
_entity.type
_entity.pdbx_description
1 polymer ?
#
loop_
_entity_poly.entity_id
_entity_poly.type
_entity_poly.pdbx_seq_one_letter_code
_entity_poly.pdbx_strand_id
1 'polypeptide(L)'
;MGRKEMTFSETPLPVRFITHEVPLVDAFQEHAQQTLTNLQRIFPNMQEAEVEVRKERGQFVVEVTLKVARYLLRAQEKGRSLRAAFDRAMDKIDRQLHRYKGRLIDRRRHAQPLPVAVTPQPVEPSTPPTPPPIARIKRFPVKPMSVDEAAMQMDLLGHDFFVFVNAETGKVNVLYRRRAGDLGLLEPGEDEE
;
A
#
# COMPACT_ATOMS: atom_id res chain seq x y z
N MET A 1 28.76 19.02 -29.90
CA MET A 1 27.36 18.62 -29.65
C MET A 1 27.39 17.18 -29.17
N GLY A 2 27.46 17.02 -27.83
CA GLY A 2 27.50 15.69 -27.19
C GLY A 2 26.10 15.25 -26.79
N ARG A 3 25.57 14.25 -27.47
CA ARG A 3 24.40 13.50 -27.03
C ARG A 3 24.80 12.72 -25.77
N LYS A 4 24.25 13.13 -24.64
CA LYS A 4 24.34 12.38 -23.38
C LYS A 4 23.39 11.15 -23.53
N GLU A 5 23.94 10.01 -23.92
CA GLU A 5 23.23 8.75 -23.86
C GLU A 5 22.95 8.46 -22.37
N MET A 6 21.71 8.60 -21.97
CA MET A 6 21.23 8.03 -20.71
C MET A 6 21.13 6.52 -20.92
N THR A 7 22.18 5.81 -20.56
CA THR A 7 22.12 4.37 -20.35
C THR A 7 21.22 4.10 -19.16
N PHE A 8 19.94 3.81 -19.42
CA PHE A 8 19.07 3.17 -18.43
C PHE A 8 19.65 1.79 -18.16
N SER A 9 20.22 1.58 -16.99
CA SER A 9 20.57 0.25 -16.49
C SER A 9 19.26 -0.54 -16.40
N GLU A 10 18.98 -1.37 -17.42
CA GLU A 10 17.88 -2.33 -17.40
C GLU A 10 18.23 -3.50 -16.46
N THR A 11 18.33 -3.23 -15.17
CA THR A 11 18.31 -4.32 -14.19
C THR A 11 16.89 -4.85 -14.18
N PRO A 12 16.66 -6.12 -14.54
CA PRO A 12 15.30 -6.69 -14.53
C PRO A 12 14.72 -6.58 -13.12
N LEU A 13 13.45 -6.19 -13.05
CA LEU A 13 12.75 -6.11 -11.77
C LEU A 13 12.80 -7.46 -11.06
N PRO A 14 13.35 -7.57 -9.86
CA PRO A 14 13.28 -8.80 -9.08
C PRO A 14 11.83 -9.09 -8.71
N VAL A 15 11.30 -10.20 -9.18
CA VAL A 15 9.94 -10.67 -8.90
C VAL A 15 10.02 -11.93 -8.06
N ARG A 16 9.41 -11.89 -6.87
CA ARG A 16 9.27 -13.03 -5.99
C ARG A 16 7.87 -13.61 -6.12
N PHE A 17 7.79 -14.93 -6.33
CA PHE A 17 6.53 -15.65 -6.32
C PHE A 17 6.40 -16.46 -5.03
N ILE A 18 5.27 -16.32 -4.34
CA ILE A 18 4.92 -17.08 -3.14
C ILE A 18 3.61 -17.81 -3.44
N THR A 19 3.59 -19.13 -3.27
CA THR A 19 2.41 -19.96 -3.55
C THR A 19 2.01 -20.75 -2.32
N HIS A 20 0.70 -20.82 -2.08
CA HIS A 20 0.11 -21.64 -1.02
C HIS A 20 -0.80 -22.67 -1.67
N GLU A 21 -0.31 -23.93 -1.72
CA GLU A 21 -1.04 -25.09 -2.27
C GLU A 21 -1.53 -24.94 -3.73
N VAL A 22 -0.91 -24.02 -4.50
CA VAL A 22 -1.24 -23.77 -5.89
C VAL A 22 -0.01 -24.04 -6.74
N PRO A 23 -0.05 -24.96 -7.70
CA PRO A 23 1.06 -25.14 -8.64
C PRO A 23 1.22 -23.88 -9.49
N LEU A 24 2.43 -23.38 -9.53
CA LEU A 24 2.80 -22.23 -10.36
C LEU A 24 3.12 -22.75 -11.78
N VAL A 25 2.33 -22.35 -12.75
CA VAL A 25 2.52 -22.72 -14.15
C VAL A 25 3.45 -21.71 -14.80
N ASP A 26 4.45 -22.18 -15.56
CA ASP A 26 5.46 -21.34 -16.22
C ASP A 26 4.84 -20.22 -17.06
N ALA A 27 3.78 -20.52 -17.81
CA ALA A 27 3.04 -19.53 -18.60
C ALA A 27 2.46 -18.39 -17.77
N PHE A 28 2.11 -18.62 -16.49
CA PHE A 28 1.67 -17.55 -15.59
C PHE A 28 2.85 -16.72 -15.10
N GLN A 29 3.97 -17.36 -14.75
CA GLN A 29 5.18 -16.66 -14.33
C GLN A 29 5.70 -15.72 -15.42
N GLU A 30 5.76 -16.21 -16.67
CA GLU A 30 6.18 -15.43 -17.83
C GLU A 30 5.24 -14.22 -18.04
N HIS A 31 3.91 -14.44 -17.98
CA HIS A 31 2.93 -13.37 -18.11
C HIS A 31 3.08 -12.30 -17.02
N ALA A 32 3.24 -12.73 -15.76
CA ALA A 32 3.40 -11.83 -14.62
C ALA A 32 4.72 -11.05 -14.72
N GLN A 33 5.82 -11.74 -15.06
CA GLN A 33 7.14 -11.11 -15.24
C GLN A 33 7.09 -10.05 -16.34
N GLN A 34 6.49 -10.38 -17.49
CA GLN A 34 6.39 -9.46 -18.63
C GLN A 34 5.52 -8.24 -18.28
N THR A 35 4.41 -8.44 -17.62
CA THR A 35 3.50 -7.35 -17.20
C THR A 35 4.20 -6.40 -16.24
N LEU A 36 4.90 -6.94 -15.23
CA LEU A 36 5.65 -6.16 -14.24
C LEU A 36 6.84 -5.43 -14.85
N THR A 37 7.54 -6.06 -15.80
CA THR A 37 8.64 -5.42 -16.56
C THR A 37 8.13 -4.25 -17.41
N ASN A 38 6.98 -4.41 -18.07
CA ASN A 38 6.37 -3.33 -18.83
C ASN A 38 5.96 -2.16 -17.92
N LEU A 39 5.44 -2.46 -16.72
CA LEU A 39 5.10 -1.45 -15.73
C LEU A 39 6.34 -0.71 -15.21
N GLN A 40 7.47 -1.41 -15.01
CA GLN A 40 8.74 -0.82 -14.60
C GLN A 40 9.24 0.22 -15.61
N ARG A 41 9.04 0.02 -16.91
CA ARG A 41 9.42 0.99 -17.94
C ARG A 41 8.69 2.32 -17.80
N ILE A 42 7.42 2.28 -17.31
CA ILE A 42 6.61 3.47 -17.06
C ILE A 42 6.95 4.09 -15.70
N PHE A 43 7.32 3.25 -14.72
CA PHE A 43 7.65 3.64 -13.35
C PHE A 43 9.03 3.12 -12.94
N PRO A 44 10.13 3.75 -13.38
CA PRO A 44 11.50 3.25 -13.21
C PRO A 44 11.97 3.17 -11.74
N ASN A 45 11.24 3.80 -10.80
CA ASN A 45 11.53 3.74 -9.36
C ASN A 45 11.01 2.47 -8.66
N MET A 46 10.50 1.48 -9.42
CA MET A 46 10.15 0.16 -8.90
C MET A 46 11.42 -0.62 -8.54
N GLN A 47 11.48 -1.14 -7.32
CA GLN A 47 12.66 -1.82 -6.77
C GLN A 47 12.46 -3.33 -6.67
N GLU A 48 11.25 -3.77 -6.32
CA GLU A 48 10.93 -5.17 -6.05
C GLU A 48 9.44 -5.39 -6.27
N ALA A 49 9.08 -6.58 -6.75
CA ALA A 49 7.71 -7.06 -6.85
C ALA A 49 7.57 -8.41 -6.16
N GLU A 50 6.47 -8.60 -5.45
CA GLU A 50 6.08 -9.87 -4.85
C GLU A 50 4.68 -10.23 -5.31
N VAL A 51 4.50 -11.47 -5.77
CA VAL A 51 3.22 -12.02 -6.21
C VAL A 51 2.90 -13.23 -5.36
N GLU A 52 1.95 -13.08 -4.45
CA GLU A 52 1.45 -14.16 -3.60
C GLU A 52 0.19 -14.76 -4.21
N VAL A 53 0.17 -16.08 -4.31
CA VAL A 53 -0.93 -16.83 -4.91
C VAL A 53 -1.45 -17.87 -3.92
N ARG A 54 -2.78 -17.88 -3.71
CA ARG A 54 -3.46 -18.91 -2.90
C ARG A 54 -4.82 -19.25 -3.48
N LYS A 55 -5.41 -20.36 -3.03
CA LYS A 55 -6.75 -20.77 -3.43
C LYS A 55 -7.69 -20.71 -2.22
N GLU A 56 -8.81 -20.02 -2.36
CA GLU A 56 -9.83 -19.89 -1.33
C GLU A 56 -11.21 -20.22 -1.91
N ARG A 57 -11.89 -21.18 -1.33
CA ARG A 57 -13.26 -21.58 -1.72
C ARG A 57 -13.43 -21.79 -3.24
N GLY A 58 -12.45 -22.42 -3.89
CA GLY A 58 -12.48 -22.71 -5.33
C GLY A 58 -12.08 -21.54 -6.24
N GLN A 59 -11.76 -20.36 -5.69
CA GLN A 59 -11.27 -19.21 -6.43
C GLN A 59 -9.77 -18.99 -6.17
N PHE A 60 -9.07 -18.47 -7.16
CA PHE A 60 -7.69 -18.02 -7.01
C PHE A 60 -7.69 -16.62 -6.42
N VAL A 61 -6.87 -16.43 -5.40
CA VAL A 61 -6.60 -15.12 -4.80
C VAL A 61 -5.16 -14.77 -5.11
N VAL A 62 -4.96 -13.65 -5.78
CA VAL A 62 -3.64 -13.13 -6.11
C VAL A 62 -3.46 -11.79 -5.39
N GLU A 63 -2.36 -11.68 -4.65
CA GLU A 63 -1.92 -10.46 -4.02
C GLU A 63 -0.61 -10.02 -4.68
N VAL A 64 -0.57 -8.78 -5.15
CA VAL A 64 0.62 -8.16 -5.73
C VAL A 64 1.09 -7.04 -4.81
N THR A 65 2.34 -7.12 -4.36
CA THR A 65 2.99 -6.07 -3.58
C THR A 65 4.16 -5.50 -4.39
N LEU A 66 4.18 -4.19 -4.59
CA LEU A 66 5.25 -3.48 -5.28
C LEU A 66 5.94 -2.52 -4.32
N LYS A 67 7.27 -2.52 -4.35
CA LYS A 67 8.09 -1.51 -3.69
C LYS A 67 8.51 -0.45 -4.70
N VAL A 68 7.99 0.76 -4.53
CA VAL A 68 8.26 1.90 -5.41
C VAL A 68 8.87 3.02 -4.59
N ALA A 69 10.17 3.27 -4.79
CA ALA A 69 10.95 4.17 -3.94
C ALA A 69 10.82 3.76 -2.45
N ARG A 70 10.25 4.62 -1.59
CA ARG A 70 10.02 4.33 -0.17
C ARG A 70 8.62 3.79 0.15
N TYR A 71 7.75 3.69 -0.84
CA TYR A 71 6.35 3.29 -0.68
C TYR A 71 6.12 1.84 -1.07
N LEU A 72 5.16 1.23 -0.41
CA LEU A 72 4.63 -0.09 -0.76
C LEU A 72 3.23 0.08 -1.33
N LEU A 73 3.02 -0.46 -2.52
CA LEU A 73 1.71 -0.58 -3.14
C LEU A 73 1.26 -2.03 -3.01
N ARG A 74 -0.01 -2.22 -2.68
CA ARG A 74 -0.57 -3.56 -2.51
C ARG A 74 -1.96 -3.64 -3.13
N ALA A 75 -2.19 -4.71 -3.90
CA ALA A 75 -3.50 -5.03 -4.40
C ALA A 75 -3.75 -6.53 -4.30
N GLN A 76 -4.94 -6.89 -3.82
CA GLN A 76 -5.40 -8.28 -3.74
C GLN A 76 -6.71 -8.39 -4.52
N GLU A 77 -6.80 -9.43 -5.37
CA GLU A 77 -7.99 -9.69 -6.16
C GLU A 77 -8.28 -11.21 -6.24
N LYS A 78 -9.54 -11.52 -6.50
CA LYS A 78 -10.01 -12.90 -6.66
C LYS A 78 -10.45 -13.15 -8.10
N GLY A 79 -10.21 -14.36 -8.59
CA GLY A 79 -10.59 -14.72 -9.94
C GLY A 79 -10.84 -16.22 -10.13
N ARG A 80 -11.51 -16.59 -11.21
CA ARG A 80 -11.72 -17.99 -11.60
C ARG A 80 -10.45 -18.65 -12.15
N SER A 81 -9.48 -17.86 -12.60
CA SER A 81 -8.14 -18.30 -13.02
C SER A 81 -7.09 -17.39 -12.41
N LEU A 82 -5.85 -17.90 -12.29
CA LEU A 82 -4.69 -17.13 -11.82
C LEU A 82 -4.49 -15.85 -12.62
N ARG A 83 -4.52 -15.98 -13.96
CA ARG A 83 -4.33 -14.86 -14.85
C ARG A 83 -5.38 -13.78 -14.62
N ALA A 84 -6.67 -14.14 -14.56
CA ALA A 84 -7.74 -13.16 -14.36
C ALA A 84 -7.66 -12.46 -12.99
N ALA A 85 -7.23 -13.16 -11.93
CA ALA A 85 -7.01 -12.55 -10.63
C ALA A 85 -5.80 -11.60 -10.65
N PHE A 86 -4.72 -12.00 -11.29
CA PHE A 86 -3.51 -11.19 -11.43
C PHE A 86 -3.78 -9.92 -12.26
N ASP A 87 -4.42 -10.04 -13.42
CA ASP A 87 -4.70 -8.90 -14.29
C ASP A 87 -5.55 -7.84 -13.56
N ARG A 88 -6.57 -8.26 -12.77
CA ARG A 88 -7.37 -7.35 -11.92
C ARG A 88 -6.53 -6.69 -10.82
N ALA A 89 -5.62 -7.44 -10.20
CA ALA A 89 -4.72 -6.87 -9.20
C ALA A 89 -3.79 -5.82 -9.84
N MET A 90 -3.29 -6.08 -11.06
CA MET A 90 -2.47 -5.15 -11.82
C MET A 90 -3.24 -3.89 -12.23
N ASP A 91 -4.50 -3.99 -12.64
CA ASP A 91 -5.37 -2.84 -12.92
C ASP A 91 -5.53 -1.93 -11.67
N LYS A 92 -5.60 -2.55 -10.48
CA LYS A 92 -5.70 -1.82 -9.23
C LYS A 92 -4.37 -1.13 -8.87
N ILE A 93 -3.25 -1.83 -9.06
CA ILE A 93 -1.90 -1.29 -8.90
C ILE A 93 -1.68 -0.10 -9.84
N ASP A 94 -2.05 -0.22 -11.10
CA ASP A 94 -1.89 0.85 -12.10
C ASP A 94 -2.64 2.12 -11.67
N ARG A 95 -3.89 1.99 -11.23
CA ARG A 95 -4.67 3.11 -10.68
C ARG A 95 -4.04 3.73 -9.43
N GLN A 96 -3.41 2.93 -8.56
CA GLN A 96 -2.69 3.43 -7.39
C GLN A 96 -1.43 4.19 -7.80
N LEU A 97 -0.66 3.69 -8.76
CA LEU A 97 0.54 4.34 -9.30
C LEU A 97 0.24 5.68 -9.95
N HIS A 98 -0.84 5.77 -10.73
CA HIS A 98 -1.27 7.02 -11.33
C HIS A 98 -1.67 8.07 -10.28
N ARG A 99 -2.39 7.67 -9.23
CA ARG A 99 -2.69 8.56 -8.08
C ARG A 99 -1.43 8.99 -7.34
N TYR A 100 -0.48 8.08 -7.15
CA TYR A 100 0.82 8.39 -6.55
C TYR A 100 1.57 9.45 -7.36
N LYS A 101 1.67 9.28 -8.69
CA LYS A 101 2.32 10.23 -9.58
C LYS A 101 1.64 11.62 -9.53
N GLY A 102 0.32 11.66 -9.55
CA GLY A 102 -0.46 12.90 -9.43
C GLY A 102 -0.14 13.66 -8.13
N ARG A 103 -0.19 12.98 -6.98
CA ARG A 103 0.10 13.58 -5.67
C ARG A 103 1.54 14.07 -5.52
N LEU A 104 2.53 13.40 -6.14
CA LEU A 104 3.92 13.87 -6.16
C LEU A 104 4.09 15.18 -6.94
N ILE A 105 3.33 15.35 -8.03
CA ILE A 105 3.34 16.58 -8.83
C ILE A 105 2.65 17.71 -8.05
N ASP A 106 1.52 17.41 -7.39
CA ASP A 106 0.76 18.39 -6.62
C ASP A 106 1.52 18.85 -5.35
N ARG A 107 2.26 17.97 -4.68
CA ARG A 107 3.14 18.33 -3.55
C ARG A 107 4.22 19.34 -3.91
N ARG A 108 4.73 19.30 -5.13
CA ARG A 108 5.70 20.31 -5.61
C ARG A 108 5.04 21.67 -5.84
N ARG A 109 3.71 21.74 -5.94
CA ARG A 109 2.94 22.96 -6.18
C ARG A 109 2.31 23.56 -4.92
N HIS A 110 2.03 22.76 -3.89
CA HIS A 110 1.27 23.17 -2.70
C HIS A 110 1.91 22.65 -1.40
N ALA A 111 2.94 23.35 -0.93
CA ALA A 111 3.39 23.22 0.45
C ALA A 111 2.51 24.13 1.34
N GLN A 112 1.33 23.65 1.74
CA GLN A 112 0.51 24.30 2.78
C GLN A 112 0.02 23.24 3.79
N PRO A 113 0.11 23.53 5.11
CA PRO A 113 -0.39 22.66 6.16
C PRO A 113 -1.92 22.65 6.16
N LEU A 114 -2.52 21.48 6.31
CA LEU A 114 -3.97 21.33 6.51
C LEU A 114 -4.35 21.67 7.96
N PRO A 115 -5.39 22.47 8.20
CA PRO A 115 -5.86 22.75 9.55
C PRO A 115 -6.55 21.52 10.16
N VAL A 116 -6.07 21.10 11.34
CA VAL A 116 -6.65 20.02 12.12
C VAL A 116 -7.77 20.59 12.99
N ALA A 117 -9.01 20.29 12.66
CA ALA A 117 -10.15 20.52 13.54
C ALA A 117 -10.65 19.18 14.08
N VAL A 118 -10.40 18.92 15.37
CA VAL A 118 -10.92 17.75 16.06
C VAL A 118 -12.12 18.18 16.90
N THR A 119 -13.32 17.70 16.55
CA THR A 119 -14.51 17.81 17.41
C THR A 119 -14.87 16.41 17.90
N PRO A 120 -14.82 16.12 19.20
CA PRO A 120 -15.23 14.82 19.71
C PRO A 120 -16.77 14.73 19.74
N GLN A 121 -17.34 13.71 19.10
CA GLN A 121 -18.74 13.35 19.27
C GLN A 121 -18.88 12.21 20.28
N PRO A 122 -19.84 12.28 21.23
CA PRO A 122 -20.07 11.23 22.21
C PRO A 122 -20.65 9.98 21.54
N VAL A 123 -20.10 8.81 21.83
CA VAL A 123 -20.66 7.50 21.47
C VAL A 123 -21.47 6.98 22.65
N GLU A 124 -22.75 6.70 22.42
CA GLU A 124 -23.62 6.06 23.41
C GLU A 124 -23.18 4.62 23.72
N PRO A 125 -23.28 4.16 24.98
CA PRO A 125 -22.83 2.83 25.35
C PRO A 125 -23.89 1.78 25.02
N SER A 126 -23.66 0.99 24.00
CA SER A 126 -24.36 -0.28 23.79
C SER A 126 -23.64 -1.41 24.52
N THR A 127 -24.40 -2.26 25.22
CA THR A 127 -24.03 -3.46 25.97
C THR A 127 -22.78 -4.20 25.45
N PRO A 128 -21.89 -4.68 26.36
CA PRO A 128 -20.58 -5.24 25.94
C PRO A 128 -20.77 -6.60 25.26
N PRO A 129 -20.47 -6.71 23.95
CA PRO A 129 -20.24 -8.01 23.35
C PRO A 129 -18.92 -8.58 23.90
N THR A 130 -18.87 -9.85 24.22
CA THR A 130 -17.63 -10.56 24.52
C THR A 130 -16.59 -10.21 23.46
N PRO A 131 -15.40 -9.71 23.83
CA PRO A 131 -14.42 -9.29 22.83
C PRO A 131 -14.07 -10.47 21.90
N PRO A 132 -14.05 -10.28 20.57
CA PRO A 132 -13.70 -11.34 19.66
C PRO A 132 -12.27 -11.81 19.93
N PRO A 133 -11.98 -13.12 19.82
CA PRO A 133 -10.65 -13.65 20.07
C PRO A 133 -9.64 -13.04 19.08
N ILE A 134 -8.41 -12.75 19.55
CA ILE A 134 -7.31 -12.30 18.69
C ILE A 134 -6.88 -13.47 17.81
N ALA A 135 -7.34 -13.49 16.56
CA ALA A 135 -7.07 -14.57 15.62
C ALA A 135 -5.65 -14.52 15.02
N ARG A 136 -4.99 -13.35 15.02
CA ARG A 136 -3.66 -13.18 14.40
C ARG A 136 -2.89 -12.01 15.02
N ILE A 137 -1.61 -12.26 15.30
CA ILE A 137 -0.66 -11.23 15.73
C ILE A 137 0.33 -11.01 14.58
N LYS A 138 0.48 -9.75 14.11
CA LYS A 138 1.51 -9.35 13.14
C LYS A 138 2.47 -8.37 13.81
N ARG A 139 3.77 -8.57 13.60
CA ARG A 139 4.81 -7.61 13.97
C ARG A 139 5.35 -6.97 12.70
N PHE A 140 5.43 -5.67 12.66
CA PHE A 140 5.95 -4.92 11.52
C PHE A 140 6.81 -3.75 12.01
N PRO A 141 7.87 -3.39 11.26
CA PRO A 141 8.68 -2.24 11.61
C PRO A 141 7.89 -0.95 11.37
N VAL A 142 7.85 -0.08 12.38
CA VAL A 142 7.26 1.25 12.27
C VAL A 142 8.37 2.23 11.89
N LYS A 143 8.20 2.94 10.77
CA LYS A 143 9.21 3.87 10.26
C LYS A 143 8.81 5.32 10.53
N PRO A 144 9.77 6.22 10.82
CA PRO A 144 9.51 7.64 10.89
C PRO A 144 9.06 8.19 9.51
N MET A 145 7.96 8.95 9.49
CA MET A 145 7.46 9.63 8.29
C MET A 145 6.53 10.78 8.68
N SER A 146 6.29 11.70 7.77
CA SER A 146 5.31 12.78 7.98
C SER A 146 3.87 12.26 7.94
N VAL A 147 2.92 13.00 8.51
CA VAL A 147 1.48 12.68 8.48
C VAL A 147 0.98 12.49 7.05
N ASP A 148 1.40 13.36 6.13
CA ASP A 148 1.03 13.26 4.72
C ASP A 148 1.60 12.00 4.03
N GLU A 149 2.82 11.60 4.39
CA GLU A 149 3.43 10.38 3.87
C GLU A 149 2.70 9.15 4.38
N ALA A 150 2.33 9.17 5.67
CA ALA A 150 1.54 8.11 6.28
C ALA A 150 0.14 8.00 5.64
N ALA A 151 -0.51 9.13 5.35
CA ALA A 151 -1.80 9.17 4.66
C ALA A 151 -1.70 8.59 3.25
N MET A 152 -0.64 8.96 2.50
CA MET A 152 -0.38 8.39 1.19
C MET A 152 -0.11 6.89 1.27
N GLN A 153 0.72 6.45 2.23
CA GLN A 153 1.05 5.04 2.41
C GLN A 153 -0.19 4.21 2.76
N MET A 154 -1.04 4.71 3.65
CA MET A 154 -2.31 4.09 4.02
C MET A 154 -3.21 3.86 2.79
N ASP A 155 -3.34 4.87 1.94
CA ASP A 155 -4.17 4.81 0.72
C ASP A 155 -3.58 3.85 -0.33
N LEU A 156 -2.25 3.85 -0.52
CA LEU A 156 -1.55 2.96 -1.44
C LEU A 156 -1.63 1.48 -1.02
N LEU A 157 -1.64 1.21 0.28
CA LEU A 157 -1.83 -0.13 0.83
C LEU A 157 -3.31 -0.56 0.85
N GLY A 158 -4.25 0.38 0.67
CA GLY A 158 -5.68 0.14 0.77
C GLY A 158 -6.12 -0.21 2.20
N HIS A 159 -5.48 0.39 3.20
CA HIS A 159 -5.80 0.18 4.61
C HIS A 159 -6.79 1.23 5.09
N ASP A 160 -7.61 0.86 6.09
CA ASP A 160 -8.52 1.79 6.77
C ASP A 160 -7.87 2.49 7.96
N PHE A 161 -6.72 2.00 8.43
CA PHE A 161 -5.89 2.64 9.44
C PHE A 161 -4.40 2.40 9.16
N PHE A 162 -3.55 3.26 9.70
CA PHE A 162 -2.09 3.17 9.54
C PHE A 162 -1.37 3.68 10.79
N VAL A 163 -0.45 2.86 11.32
CA VAL A 163 0.37 3.19 12.49
C VAL A 163 1.76 3.60 12.02
N PHE A 164 2.27 4.73 12.48
CA PHE A 164 3.58 5.25 12.08
C PHE A 164 4.23 6.03 13.23
N VAL A 165 5.52 6.29 13.12
CA VAL A 165 6.22 7.27 13.97
C VAL A 165 6.16 8.60 13.25
N ASN A 166 5.57 9.62 13.88
CA ASN A 166 5.58 10.97 13.34
C ASN A 166 7.01 11.53 13.38
N ALA A 167 7.54 11.91 12.22
CA ALA A 167 8.91 12.42 12.09
C ALA A 167 9.13 13.76 12.80
N GLU A 168 8.06 14.52 13.05
CA GLU A 168 8.12 15.83 13.72
C GLU A 168 8.13 15.68 15.24
N THR A 169 7.34 14.73 15.77
CA THR A 169 7.18 14.57 17.24
C THR A 169 7.95 13.38 17.80
N GLY A 170 8.40 12.46 16.95
CA GLY A 170 9.03 11.19 17.38
C GLY A 170 8.06 10.20 18.04
N LYS A 171 6.77 10.55 18.17
CA LYS A 171 5.74 9.73 18.83
C LYS A 171 5.02 8.83 17.83
N VAL A 172 4.49 7.70 18.32
CA VAL A 172 3.66 6.80 17.51
C VAL A 172 2.29 7.43 17.32
N ASN A 173 1.88 7.62 16.07
CA ASN A 173 0.59 8.16 15.71
C ASN A 173 -0.21 7.12 14.91
N VAL A 174 -1.55 7.27 14.87
CA VAL A 174 -2.44 6.41 14.09
C VAL A 174 -3.32 7.27 13.18
N LEU A 175 -3.22 7.04 11.88
CA LEU A 175 -4.19 7.54 10.91
C LEU A 175 -5.31 6.53 10.73
N TYR A 176 -6.55 6.99 10.59
CA TYR A 176 -7.69 6.14 10.30
C TYR A 176 -8.69 6.84 9.36
N ARG A 177 -9.41 6.03 8.58
CA ARG A 177 -10.46 6.52 7.68
C ARG A 177 -11.76 6.71 8.44
N ARG A 178 -12.27 7.93 8.42
CA ARG A 178 -13.57 8.25 9.04
C ARG A 178 -14.72 7.83 8.11
N ARG A 179 -15.91 7.64 8.68
CA ARG A 179 -17.13 7.29 7.90
C ARG A 179 -17.50 8.34 6.85
N ALA A 180 -17.12 9.59 7.07
CA ALA A 180 -17.31 10.70 6.12
C ALA A 180 -16.36 10.66 4.93
N GLY A 181 -15.36 9.74 4.94
CA GLY A 181 -14.38 9.56 3.86
C GLY A 181 -13.10 10.39 4.01
N ASP A 182 -13.03 11.27 4.98
CA ASP A 182 -11.84 12.00 5.41
C ASP A 182 -10.96 11.15 6.35
N LEU A 183 -9.80 11.66 6.73
CA LEU A 183 -8.86 11.01 7.63
C LEU A 183 -8.88 11.64 9.01
N GLY A 184 -8.79 10.81 10.05
CA GLY A 184 -8.54 11.21 11.42
C GLY A 184 -7.12 10.85 11.84
N LEU A 185 -6.49 11.68 12.67
CA LEU A 185 -5.20 11.43 13.29
C LEU A 185 -5.39 11.27 14.79
N LEU A 186 -4.85 10.18 15.34
CA LEU A 186 -4.74 9.96 16.78
C LEU A 186 -3.29 10.18 17.18
N GLU A 187 -3.06 11.12 18.08
CA GLU A 187 -1.76 11.39 18.69
C GLU A 187 -1.83 11.02 20.18
N PRO A 188 -0.83 10.32 20.73
CA PRO A 188 -0.78 10.10 22.17
C PRO A 188 -0.58 11.44 22.87
N GLY A 189 -1.54 11.81 23.72
CA GLY A 189 -1.41 12.94 24.63
C GLY A 189 -0.31 12.68 25.66
N GLU A 190 0.28 13.73 26.19
CA GLU A 190 0.99 13.67 27.47
C GLU A 190 -0.08 13.69 28.56
N ASP A 191 -0.03 12.71 29.49
CA ASP A 191 -0.83 12.82 30.70
C ASP A 191 -0.29 14.04 31.46
N GLU A 192 -1.07 15.11 31.52
CA GLU A 192 -0.83 16.23 32.44
C GLU A 192 -1.03 15.66 33.85
N GLU A 193 0.06 15.40 34.61
CA GLU A 193 0.05 15.21 36.04
C GLU A 193 -0.29 16.51 36.80
#